data_4b3a95f5b9576e90cbfa9a266debf614
#
_entry.id   4b3a95f5b9576e90cbfa9a266debf614
#
_cell.length_a   1.000
_cell.length_b   1.000
_cell.length_c   1.000
_cell.angle_alpha   90.00
_cell.angle_beta   90.00
_cell.angle_gamma   90.00
#
_symmetry.space_group_name_H-M   'P 1'
#
loop_
_entity.id
_entity.type
_entity.pdbx_description
1 polymer ?
#
loop_
_entity_poly.entity_id
_entity_poly.type
_entity_poly.pdbx_seq_one_letter_code
_entity_poly.pdbx_strand_id
1 'polypeptide(L)'
;MSLRKLALNVLIFIGSAHLVGCGGYAPSTPKTTPPPKAAARFALVANFSSNSISSYAIDPQTGQLSPKTTLPTGGFHARVIAAEPSGHFVYVGNFASNDISTFAIDANTGDLAMVGSPVPAGGGPRFIVVGPTGNVLYSVNQEANTISGFSINPGTGALTPLSGTVSTDAAPVELKFHPSGQFAYVANFNSGDVTVYRVNSSGPLGLLGATPAGLSPSAISMDPSGRFAFIADFSSNNVAAFSVDQASGALTRIGQPVASGAGPTSITVDSRGRFLYVTNAVDGSVNTFAVDIATGALTQRSTVSGGTNPVSLTLDASGRFAYVANLGSDSITLFTIDETTGALSAAGSPARAGTGPAWVTLIN
;
A
#
# COMPACT_ATOMS: atom_id res chain seq x y z
N MET A 1 42.95 20.49 -58.87
CA MET A 1 42.28 21.77 -59.10
C MET A 1 41.54 22.09 -57.84
N SER A 2 42.11 22.91 -56.91
CA SER A 2 42.00 24.37 -56.78
C SER A 2 40.54 24.84 -56.59
N LEU A 3 40.09 25.52 -55.51
CA LEU A 3 40.55 26.71 -54.79
C LEU A 3 39.73 26.85 -53.51
N ARG A 4 40.30 27.06 -52.32
CA ARG A 4 40.60 28.33 -51.62
C ARG A 4 39.36 28.98 -50.94
N LYS A 5 39.37 28.93 -49.59
CA LYS A 5 39.48 29.99 -48.53
C LYS A 5 38.59 31.24 -48.70
N LEU A 6 37.88 31.57 -47.58
CA LEU A 6 38.09 32.89 -46.95
C LEU A 6 37.58 32.85 -45.46
N ALA A 7 38.49 33.24 -44.59
CA ALA A 7 38.24 33.58 -43.21
C ALA A 7 37.84 35.06 -43.07
N LEU A 8 36.96 35.44 -42.15
CA LEU A 8 36.79 36.84 -41.78
C LEU A 8 36.71 36.95 -40.26
N ASN A 9 37.83 37.48 -39.69
CA ASN A 9 37.90 37.94 -38.31
C ASN A 9 37.19 39.29 -38.21
N VAL A 10 36.34 39.48 -37.20
CA VAL A 10 35.94 40.83 -36.73
C VAL A 10 36.22 40.91 -35.23
N LEU A 11 37.17 41.75 -34.91
CA LEU A 11 37.51 42.24 -33.58
C LEU A 11 36.46 43.27 -33.17
N ILE A 12 35.87 43.20 -31.99
CA ILE A 12 35.13 44.31 -31.40
C ILE A 12 35.51 44.50 -29.95
N PHE A 13 35.78 45.72 -29.64
CA PHE A 13 36.22 46.44 -28.47
C PHE A 13 35.54 46.11 -27.13
N ILE A 14 36.39 46.16 -26.12
CA ILE A 14 36.05 46.20 -24.70
C ILE A 14 35.48 47.58 -24.36
N GLY A 15 34.26 47.61 -23.81
CA GLY A 15 33.66 48.75 -23.17
C GLY A 15 33.15 48.36 -21.79
N SER A 16 33.88 48.71 -20.75
CA SER A 16 33.46 48.56 -19.35
C SER A 16 32.41 49.63 -18.99
N ALA A 17 31.21 49.19 -18.69
CA ALA A 17 30.19 49.97 -18.02
C ALA A 17 29.75 49.24 -16.73
N HIS A 18 30.06 49.84 -15.62
CA HIS A 18 29.50 49.47 -14.32
C HIS A 18 28.01 49.84 -14.29
N LEU A 19 27.16 48.85 -14.10
CA LEU A 19 25.75 49.07 -13.73
C LEU A 19 25.45 48.34 -12.41
N VAL A 20 25.01 49.15 -11.48
CA VAL A 20 24.55 48.85 -10.16
C VAL A 20 23.40 47.81 -10.19
N GLY A 21 23.45 46.84 -9.28
CA GLY A 21 22.49 45.74 -9.20
C GLY A 21 21.06 46.15 -8.91
N CYS A 22 20.14 45.60 -9.68
CA CYS A 22 18.76 45.34 -9.28
C CYS A 22 18.61 43.83 -9.21
N GLY A 23 18.25 43.35 -8.00
CA GLY A 23 18.00 41.93 -7.76
C GLY A 23 16.87 41.44 -8.65
N GLY A 24 17.23 40.69 -9.73
CA GLY A 24 16.27 40.00 -10.55
C GLY A 24 15.78 38.75 -9.81
N TYR A 25 14.52 38.78 -9.42
CA TYR A 25 13.77 37.57 -9.00
C TYR A 25 13.75 36.64 -10.22
N ALA A 26 14.48 35.53 -10.16
CA ALA A 26 14.32 34.48 -11.14
C ALA A 26 12.91 33.88 -10.97
N PRO A 27 12.07 33.79 -12.02
CA PRO A 27 10.80 33.14 -11.90
C PRO A 27 11.04 31.68 -11.55
N SER A 28 10.47 31.25 -10.39
CA SER A 28 10.44 29.85 -10.01
C SER A 28 9.76 29.07 -11.13
N THR A 29 10.46 28.13 -11.74
CA THR A 29 9.86 27.15 -12.68
C THR A 29 8.65 26.52 -11.99
N PRO A 30 7.48 26.47 -12.63
CA PRO A 30 6.33 25.77 -12.07
C PRO A 30 6.76 24.35 -11.76
N LYS A 31 6.60 23.89 -10.51
CA LYS A 31 6.67 22.47 -10.18
C LYS A 31 5.60 21.78 -11.03
N THR A 32 6.01 21.11 -12.09
CA THR A 32 5.12 20.24 -12.86
C THR A 32 4.65 19.15 -11.91
N THR A 33 3.39 19.20 -11.53
CA THR A 33 2.74 18.06 -10.89
C THR A 33 2.89 16.87 -11.83
N PRO A 34 3.39 15.73 -11.35
CA PRO A 34 3.44 14.53 -12.18
C PRO A 34 2.03 14.24 -12.72
N PRO A 35 1.90 13.74 -13.95
CA PRO A 35 0.60 13.39 -14.51
C PRO A 35 -0.13 12.43 -13.58
N PRO A 36 -1.44 12.53 -13.45
CA PRO A 36 -2.21 11.61 -12.63
C PRO A 36 -1.93 10.18 -13.10
N LYS A 37 -1.63 9.30 -12.15
CA LYS A 37 -1.44 7.88 -12.42
C LYS A 37 -2.72 7.33 -13.05
N ALA A 38 -2.61 6.45 -14.04
CA ALA A 38 -3.77 5.85 -14.70
C ALA A 38 -4.69 5.20 -13.68
N ALA A 39 -6.02 5.36 -13.88
CA ALA A 39 -7.00 4.70 -13.04
C ALA A 39 -6.85 3.17 -13.17
N ALA A 40 -7.09 2.45 -12.07
CA ALA A 40 -7.05 1.01 -12.06
C ALA A 40 -8.10 0.43 -13.03
N ARG A 41 -7.73 -0.65 -13.72
CA ARG A 41 -8.61 -1.32 -14.69
C ARG A 41 -9.35 -2.49 -14.07
N PHE A 42 -8.74 -3.16 -13.10
CA PHE A 42 -9.28 -4.34 -12.45
C PHE A 42 -9.14 -4.26 -10.94
N ALA A 43 -10.10 -4.88 -10.24
CA ALA A 43 -10.01 -5.15 -8.81
C ALA A 43 -9.97 -6.66 -8.59
N LEU A 44 -9.09 -7.08 -7.69
CA LEU A 44 -8.97 -8.47 -7.26
C LEU A 44 -9.33 -8.55 -5.77
N VAL A 45 -10.09 -9.58 -5.41
CA VAL A 45 -10.59 -9.77 -4.06
C VAL A 45 -10.22 -11.15 -3.54
N ALA A 46 -9.51 -11.20 -2.41
CA ALA A 46 -9.29 -12.45 -1.68
C ALA A 46 -10.52 -12.75 -0.81
N ASN A 47 -11.14 -13.90 -1.03
CA ASN A 47 -12.32 -14.34 -0.30
C ASN A 47 -11.91 -15.42 0.70
N PHE A 48 -11.82 -15.04 1.96
CA PHE A 48 -11.28 -15.86 3.05
C PHE A 48 -12.06 -17.15 3.27
N SER A 49 -13.39 -17.05 3.38
CA SER A 49 -14.22 -18.21 3.71
C SER A 49 -14.49 -19.12 2.52
N SER A 50 -14.52 -18.58 1.29
CA SER A 50 -14.71 -19.38 0.08
C SER A 50 -13.39 -19.87 -0.55
N ASN A 51 -12.23 -19.55 0.04
CA ASN A 51 -10.91 -19.98 -0.45
C ASN A 51 -10.69 -19.63 -1.92
N SER A 52 -11.08 -18.42 -2.32
CA SER A 52 -11.11 -18.04 -3.74
C SER A 52 -10.56 -16.63 -3.95
N ILE A 53 -10.18 -16.35 -5.20
CA ILE A 53 -9.89 -15.02 -5.69
C ILE A 53 -10.94 -14.63 -6.74
N SER A 54 -11.54 -13.46 -6.58
CA SER A 54 -12.50 -12.90 -7.56
C SER A 54 -11.87 -11.72 -8.30
N SER A 55 -12.15 -11.59 -9.60
CA SER A 55 -11.75 -10.45 -10.41
C SER A 55 -12.96 -9.65 -10.89
N TYR A 56 -12.77 -8.33 -11.01
CA TYR A 56 -13.77 -7.37 -11.44
C TYR A 56 -13.15 -6.40 -12.44
N ALA A 57 -13.90 -6.03 -13.48
CA ALA A 57 -13.57 -4.85 -14.26
C ALA A 57 -14.03 -3.59 -13.51
N ILE A 58 -13.24 -2.53 -13.57
CA ILE A 58 -13.56 -1.23 -13.00
C ILE A 58 -14.00 -0.29 -14.12
N ASP A 59 -15.18 0.30 -14.00
CA ASP A 59 -15.59 1.40 -14.86
C ASP A 59 -14.73 2.65 -14.50
N PRO A 60 -13.94 3.19 -15.43
CA PRO A 60 -12.98 4.27 -15.11
C PRO A 60 -13.65 5.61 -14.83
N GLN A 61 -14.94 5.78 -15.16
CA GLN A 61 -15.68 7.01 -14.91
C GLN A 61 -16.41 7.00 -13.56
N THR A 62 -16.99 5.86 -13.22
CA THR A 62 -17.88 5.71 -12.06
C THR A 62 -17.23 4.93 -10.91
N GLY A 63 -16.13 4.19 -11.16
CA GLY A 63 -15.51 3.28 -10.20
C GLY A 63 -16.29 1.98 -9.99
N GLN A 64 -17.42 1.78 -10.65
CA GLN A 64 -18.28 0.60 -10.44
C GLN A 64 -17.56 -0.69 -10.82
N LEU A 65 -17.80 -1.74 -10.01
CA LEU A 65 -17.24 -3.07 -10.19
C LEU A 65 -18.20 -3.96 -10.99
N SER A 66 -17.71 -4.53 -12.09
CA SER A 66 -18.40 -5.56 -12.86
C SER A 66 -17.71 -6.91 -12.66
N PRO A 67 -18.40 -7.93 -12.12
CA PRO A 67 -17.80 -9.25 -11.88
C PRO A 67 -17.29 -9.89 -13.17
N LYS A 68 -16.15 -10.54 -13.10
CA LYS A 68 -15.55 -11.31 -14.21
C LYS A 68 -15.43 -12.79 -13.85
N THR A 69 -14.41 -13.17 -13.09
CA THR A 69 -14.14 -14.56 -12.74
C THR A 69 -13.95 -14.72 -11.24
N THR A 70 -14.23 -15.93 -10.75
CA THR A 70 -13.86 -16.36 -9.41
C THR A 70 -13.21 -17.73 -9.51
N LEU A 71 -11.99 -17.88 -9.01
CA LEU A 71 -11.20 -19.09 -9.06
C LEU A 71 -10.83 -19.53 -7.63
N PRO A 72 -10.74 -20.86 -7.37
CA PRO A 72 -10.15 -21.34 -6.13
C PRO A 72 -8.67 -20.94 -6.07
N THR A 73 -8.17 -20.64 -4.87
CA THR A 73 -6.75 -20.30 -4.69
C THR A 73 -5.85 -21.53 -4.61
N GLY A 74 -6.41 -22.72 -4.46
CA GLY A 74 -5.64 -23.94 -4.24
C GLY A 74 -5.16 -24.13 -2.80
N GLY A 75 -5.35 -23.12 -1.95
CA GLY A 75 -5.11 -23.15 -0.51
C GLY A 75 -6.36 -22.81 0.29
N PHE A 76 -6.22 -22.63 1.62
CA PHE A 76 -7.33 -22.34 2.53
C PHE A 76 -7.16 -21.00 3.22
N HIS A 77 -8.28 -20.28 3.39
CA HIS A 77 -8.38 -18.97 3.98
C HIS A 77 -7.54 -17.92 3.22
N ALA A 78 -7.92 -17.67 1.95
CA ALA A 78 -7.34 -16.62 1.13
C ALA A 78 -7.46 -15.26 1.84
N ARG A 79 -6.34 -14.68 2.29
CA ARG A 79 -6.33 -13.55 3.21
C ARG A 79 -5.94 -12.22 2.58
N VAL A 80 -4.96 -12.23 1.72
CA VAL A 80 -4.29 -11.04 1.19
C VAL A 80 -3.83 -11.29 -0.23
N ILE A 81 -3.82 -10.24 -1.05
CA ILE A 81 -3.30 -10.26 -2.42
C ILE A 81 -2.20 -9.22 -2.54
N ALA A 82 -1.05 -9.63 -3.06
CA ALA A 82 0.01 -8.74 -3.50
C ALA A 82 0.17 -8.82 -5.01
N ALA A 83 0.20 -7.68 -5.69
CA ALA A 83 0.53 -7.59 -7.11
C ALA A 83 2.01 -7.23 -7.27
N GLU A 84 2.67 -7.83 -8.25
CA GLU A 84 3.99 -7.38 -8.63
C GLU A 84 3.89 -6.10 -9.51
N PRO A 85 4.96 -5.27 -9.59
CA PRO A 85 4.87 -3.93 -10.19
C PRO A 85 4.48 -3.89 -11.67
N SER A 86 4.73 -4.95 -12.45
CA SER A 86 4.35 -5.00 -13.87
C SER A 86 2.87 -5.30 -14.08
N GLY A 87 2.19 -5.81 -13.04
CA GLY A 87 0.79 -6.19 -13.09
C GLY A 87 0.49 -7.50 -13.81
N HIS A 88 1.52 -8.29 -14.18
CA HIS A 88 1.33 -9.58 -14.86
C HIS A 88 1.06 -10.73 -13.90
N PHE A 89 1.53 -10.61 -12.64
CA PHE A 89 1.37 -11.65 -11.63
C PHE A 89 0.83 -11.10 -10.33
N VAL A 90 0.00 -11.91 -9.68
CA VAL A 90 -0.45 -11.68 -8.31
C VAL A 90 -0.24 -12.90 -7.46
N TYR A 91 -0.07 -12.66 -6.18
CA TYR A 91 0.18 -13.64 -5.16
C TYR A 91 -0.93 -13.58 -4.12
N VAL A 92 -1.42 -14.74 -3.69
CA VAL A 92 -2.46 -14.85 -2.66
C VAL A 92 -1.89 -15.59 -1.47
N GLY A 93 -1.86 -14.96 -0.31
CA GLY A 93 -1.52 -15.60 0.96
C GLY A 93 -2.73 -16.38 1.48
N ASN A 94 -2.57 -17.71 1.64
CA ASN A 94 -3.58 -18.62 2.15
C ASN A 94 -3.25 -18.94 3.62
N PHE A 95 -3.96 -18.28 4.53
CA PHE A 95 -3.61 -18.26 5.96
C PHE A 95 -3.61 -19.64 6.60
N ALA A 96 -4.66 -20.45 6.37
CA ALA A 96 -4.81 -21.74 7.06
C ALA A 96 -4.03 -22.89 6.41
N SER A 97 -3.75 -22.84 5.11
CA SER A 97 -2.89 -23.83 4.45
C SER A 97 -1.40 -23.51 4.51
N ASN A 98 -1.03 -22.34 5.03
CA ASN A 98 0.37 -21.92 5.20
C ASN A 98 1.15 -21.82 3.89
N ASP A 99 0.51 -21.35 2.82
CA ASP A 99 1.10 -21.30 1.49
C ASP A 99 0.73 -20.00 0.73
N ILE A 100 1.38 -19.81 -0.41
CA ILE A 100 1.15 -18.69 -1.32
C ILE A 100 0.84 -19.25 -2.70
N SER A 101 -0.29 -18.87 -3.26
CA SER A 101 -0.69 -19.17 -4.64
C SER A 101 -0.27 -18.04 -5.57
N THR A 102 0.16 -18.41 -6.79
CA THR A 102 0.51 -17.45 -7.85
C THR A 102 -0.52 -17.51 -8.96
N PHE A 103 -0.91 -16.32 -9.46
CA PHE A 103 -1.77 -16.18 -10.64
C PHE A 103 -1.13 -15.24 -11.65
N ALA A 104 -1.20 -15.63 -12.94
CA ALA A 104 -0.98 -14.71 -14.05
C ALA A 104 -2.27 -13.94 -14.33
N ILE A 105 -2.14 -12.67 -14.74
CA ILE A 105 -3.24 -11.79 -15.12
C ILE A 105 -3.09 -11.45 -16.59
N ASP A 106 -4.12 -11.63 -17.37
CA ASP A 106 -4.22 -11.06 -18.70
C ASP A 106 -4.48 -9.55 -18.56
N ALA A 107 -3.51 -8.73 -18.97
CA ALA A 107 -3.57 -7.28 -18.84
C ALA A 107 -4.71 -6.63 -19.64
N ASN A 108 -5.27 -7.30 -20.66
CA ASN A 108 -6.36 -6.78 -21.47
C ASN A 108 -7.73 -7.15 -20.92
N THR A 109 -7.86 -8.39 -20.43
CA THR A 109 -9.15 -8.94 -20.01
C THR A 109 -9.31 -8.97 -18.50
N GLY A 110 -8.21 -8.96 -17.70
CA GLY A 110 -8.22 -9.13 -16.25
C GLY A 110 -8.52 -10.58 -15.83
N ASP A 111 -8.47 -11.52 -16.76
CA ASP A 111 -8.66 -12.94 -16.46
C ASP A 111 -7.45 -13.50 -15.73
N LEU A 112 -7.72 -14.41 -14.80
CA LEU A 112 -6.70 -15.01 -13.94
C LEU A 112 -6.44 -16.47 -14.38
N ALA A 113 -5.17 -16.87 -14.34
CA ALA A 113 -4.75 -18.25 -14.51
C ALA A 113 -3.77 -18.64 -13.40
N MET A 114 -4.01 -19.74 -12.70
CA MET A 114 -3.10 -20.23 -11.66
C MET A 114 -1.76 -20.66 -12.29
N VAL A 115 -0.66 -20.28 -11.63
CA VAL A 115 0.71 -20.63 -12.04
C VAL A 115 1.29 -21.63 -11.06
N GLY A 116 1.49 -22.85 -11.49
CA GLY A 116 2.05 -23.92 -10.66
C GLY A 116 1.16 -24.32 -9.48
N SER A 117 1.78 -24.94 -8.48
CA SER A 117 1.14 -25.26 -7.20
C SER A 117 1.48 -24.21 -6.15
N PRO A 118 0.64 -24.04 -5.09
CA PRO A 118 0.96 -23.16 -3.99
C PRO A 118 2.32 -23.48 -3.34
N VAL A 119 3.08 -22.46 -2.95
CA VAL A 119 4.42 -22.59 -2.36
C VAL A 119 4.32 -22.39 -0.84
N PRO A 120 4.92 -23.26 0.00
CA PRO A 120 4.93 -23.09 1.45
C PRO A 120 5.49 -21.73 1.87
N ALA A 121 4.76 -21.02 2.74
CA ALA A 121 5.09 -19.65 3.17
C ALA A 121 5.71 -19.57 4.57
N GLY A 122 5.23 -20.38 5.49
CA GLY A 122 5.46 -20.32 6.93
C GLY A 122 4.13 -20.39 7.68
N GLY A 123 4.14 -20.37 9.02
CA GLY A 123 2.91 -20.54 9.83
C GLY A 123 2.01 -19.29 9.79
N GLY A 124 0.84 -19.40 9.17
CA GLY A 124 -0.18 -18.36 9.11
C GLY A 124 0.25 -17.10 8.33
N PRO A 125 0.43 -17.15 6.99
CA PRO A 125 0.75 -15.97 6.18
C PRO A 125 -0.40 -14.95 6.25
N ARG A 126 -0.28 -14.02 7.18
CA ARG A 126 -1.28 -12.99 7.49
C ARG A 126 -1.25 -11.84 6.49
N PHE A 127 -0.07 -11.54 6.01
CA PHE A 127 0.20 -10.48 5.04
C PHE A 127 1.30 -10.91 4.08
N ILE A 128 1.17 -10.54 2.82
CA ILE A 128 2.23 -10.68 1.83
C ILE A 128 2.41 -9.37 1.08
N VAL A 129 3.63 -9.05 0.70
CA VAL A 129 3.95 -7.82 -0.02
C VAL A 129 5.15 -8.02 -0.93
N VAL A 130 5.09 -7.44 -2.13
CA VAL A 130 6.24 -7.37 -3.03
C VAL A 130 7.16 -6.25 -2.57
N GLY A 131 8.43 -6.55 -2.46
CA GLY A 131 9.46 -5.59 -2.05
C GLY A 131 9.66 -4.46 -3.05
N PRO A 132 10.35 -3.38 -2.66
CA PRO A 132 10.50 -2.15 -3.46
C PRO A 132 11.13 -2.36 -4.83
N THR A 133 11.96 -3.38 -5.00
CA THR A 133 12.63 -3.72 -6.28
C THR A 133 11.76 -4.58 -7.21
N GLY A 134 10.64 -5.08 -6.74
CA GLY A 134 9.73 -5.95 -7.51
C GLY A 134 10.16 -7.41 -7.65
N ASN A 135 11.34 -7.78 -7.18
CA ASN A 135 11.94 -9.12 -7.40
C ASN A 135 11.91 -10.03 -6.17
N VAL A 136 11.40 -9.55 -5.04
CA VAL A 136 11.25 -10.32 -3.80
C VAL A 136 9.84 -10.14 -3.24
N LEU A 137 9.18 -11.23 -2.91
CA LEU A 137 7.96 -11.26 -2.11
C LEU A 137 8.32 -11.58 -0.66
N TYR A 138 7.68 -10.87 0.27
CA TYR A 138 7.78 -11.15 1.70
C TYR A 138 6.44 -11.64 2.24
N SER A 139 6.49 -12.67 3.07
CA SER A 139 5.35 -13.21 3.80
C SER A 139 5.53 -12.96 5.29
N VAL A 140 4.56 -12.28 5.89
CA VAL A 140 4.46 -12.05 7.33
C VAL A 140 3.66 -13.20 7.94
N ASN A 141 4.33 -14.05 8.70
CA ASN A 141 3.80 -15.32 9.22
C ASN A 141 3.38 -15.13 10.66
N GLN A 142 2.08 -14.85 10.88
CA GLN A 142 1.54 -14.47 12.19
C GLN A 142 1.71 -15.54 13.25
N GLU A 143 1.47 -16.81 12.91
CA GLU A 143 1.54 -17.93 13.86
C GLU A 143 2.99 -18.32 14.17
N ALA A 144 3.89 -18.14 13.19
CA ALA A 144 5.30 -18.46 13.35
C ALA A 144 6.14 -17.31 13.95
N ASN A 145 5.60 -16.09 14.02
CA ASN A 145 6.33 -14.88 14.41
C ASN A 145 7.58 -14.65 13.53
N THR A 146 7.44 -14.81 12.22
CA THR A 146 8.55 -14.67 11.26
C THR A 146 8.14 -13.95 9.99
N ILE A 147 9.16 -13.52 9.24
CA ILE A 147 9.03 -13.10 7.85
C ILE A 147 9.80 -14.07 6.97
N SER A 148 9.17 -14.64 5.95
CA SER A 148 9.80 -15.42 4.89
C SER A 148 9.97 -14.56 3.64
N GLY A 149 11.10 -14.74 2.93
CA GLY A 149 11.35 -14.09 1.64
C GLY A 149 11.30 -15.08 0.50
N PHE A 150 10.88 -14.63 -0.68
CA PHE A 150 10.82 -15.42 -1.92
C PHE A 150 11.33 -14.59 -3.08
N SER A 151 12.26 -15.12 -3.87
CA SER A 151 12.59 -14.50 -5.14
C SER A 151 11.46 -14.73 -6.15
N ILE A 152 11.15 -13.70 -6.92
CA ILE A 152 10.15 -13.72 -7.98
C ILE A 152 10.86 -13.92 -9.32
N ASN A 153 10.46 -14.93 -10.09
CA ASN A 153 10.88 -15.05 -11.49
C ASN A 153 10.05 -14.07 -12.34
N PRO A 154 10.67 -13.05 -12.97
CA PRO A 154 9.92 -11.99 -13.65
C PRO A 154 9.19 -12.49 -14.92
N GLY A 155 9.62 -13.60 -15.51
CA GLY A 155 8.98 -14.15 -16.72
C GLY A 155 7.84 -15.11 -16.45
N THR A 156 7.78 -15.72 -15.26
CA THR A 156 6.81 -16.76 -14.93
C THR A 156 6.00 -16.46 -13.66
N GLY A 157 6.39 -15.48 -12.87
CA GLY A 157 5.83 -15.22 -11.55
C GLY A 157 6.18 -16.24 -10.49
N ALA A 158 6.91 -17.31 -10.83
CA ALA A 158 7.22 -18.39 -9.90
C ALA A 158 8.03 -17.92 -8.69
N LEU A 159 7.64 -18.39 -7.51
CA LEU A 159 8.30 -18.08 -6.25
C LEU A 159 9.33 -19.16 -5.91
N THR A 160 10.54 -18.71 -5.50
CA THR A 160 11.58 -19.58 -4.94
C THR A 160 11.92 -19.08 -3.53
N PRO A 161 11.78 -19.91 -2.48
CA PRO A 161 12.12 -19.49 -1.12
C PRO A 161 13.57 -19.02 -1.01
N LEU A 162 13.80 -17.92 -0.34
CA LEU A 162 15.13 -17.47 0.08
C LEU A 162 15.56 -18.24 1.33
N SER A 163 16.87 -18.36 1.52
CA SER A 163 17.41 -19.04 2.70
C SER A 163 17.16 -18.24 3.97
N GLY A 164 16.65 -18.90 5.02
CA GLY A 164 16.39 -18.33 6.32
C GLY A 164 15.07 -17.54 6.40
N THR A 165 14.62 -17.38 7.64
CA THR A 165 13.50 -16.52 8.02
C THR A 165 14.00 -15.43 8.94
N VAL A 166 13.28 -14.31 9.01
CA VAL A 166 13.57 -13.21 9.91
C VAL A 166 12.56 -13.24 11.05
N SER A 167 13.02 -13.20 12.29
CA SER A 167 12.13 -13.15 13.45
C SER A 167 11.46 -11.78 13.56
N THR A 168 10.23 -11.80 14.05
CA THR A 168 9.44 -10.63 14.46
C THR A 168 9.12 -10.72 15.94
N ASP A 169 8.47 -9.69 16.48
CA ASP A 169 7.79 -9.78 17.77
C ASP A 169 6.44 -10.53 17.60
N ALA A 170 5.64 -10.62 18.67
CA ALA A 170 4.52 -11.55 18.73
C ALA A 170 3.33 -11.15 17.83
N ALA A 171 2.88 -12.09 17.03
CA ALA A 171 1.75 -12.00 16.10
C ALA A 171 1.86 -10.83 15.10
N PRO A 172 2.86 -10.86 14.20
CA PRO A 172 2.98 -9.85 13.13
C PRO A 172 1.77 -9.93 12.19
N VAL A 173 1.25 -8.77 11.79
CA VAL A 173 0.01 -8.71 11.00
C VAL A 173 0.12 -7.94 9.69
N GLU A 174 1.02 -6.97 9.59
CA GLU A 174 1.26 -6.21 8.36
C GLU A 174 2.71 -5.74 8.27
N LEU A 175 3.25 -5.72 7.05
CA LEU A 175 4.56 -5.15 6.70
C LEU A 175 4.37 -4.01 5.71
N LYS A 176 4.96 -2.86 6.02
CA LYS A 176 4.98 -1.70 5.13
C LYS A 176 6.41 -1.26 4.84
N PHE A 177 6.71 -1.05 3.57
CA PHE A 177 7.99 -0.47 3.17
C PHE A 177 7.96 1.05 3.27
N HIS A 178 9.06 1.63 3.72
CA HIS A 178 9.32 3.05 3.59
C HIS A 178 9.38 3.43 2.10
N PRO A 179 8.87 4.62 1.68
CA PRO A 179 8.92 5.04 0.27
C PRO A 179 10.31 5.08 -0.35
N SER A 180 11.38 5.27 0.45
CA SER A 180 12.76 5.17 -0.04
C SER A 180 13.20 3.73 -0.38
N GLY A 181 12.44 2.72 0.02
CA GLY A 181 12.80 1.32 -0.10
C GLY A 181 13.91 0.85 0.84
N GLN A 182 14.41 1.69 1.76
CA GLN A 182 15.52 1.33 2.66
C GLN A 182 15.09 0.65 3.95
N PHE A 183 13.84 0.87 4.38
CA PHE A 183 13.31 0.35 5.64
C PHE A 183 11.99 -0.38 5.42
N ALA A 184 11.71 -1.32 6.31
CA ALA A 184 10.42 -2.00 6.44
C ALA A 184 9.96 -1.95 7.89
N TYR A 185 8.65 -1.86 8.09
CA TYR A 185 7.98 -1.74 9.38
C TYR A 185 6.95 -2.85 9.51
N VAL A 186 6.97 -3.55 10.63
CA VAL A 186 6.05 -4.66 10.91
C VAL A 186 5.23 -4.34 12.15
N ALA A 187 3.92 -4.27 12.00
CA ALA A 187 2.99 -4.16 13.12
C ALA A 187 2.81 -5.53 13.79
N ASN A 188 3.08 -5.62 15.10
CA ASN A 188 3.00 -6.85 15.87
C ASN A 188 1.84 -6.76 16.86
N PHE A 189 0.75 -7.47 16.54
CA PHE A 189 -0.55 -7.33 17.20
C PHE A 189 -0.52 -7.66 18.69
N ASN A 190 0.17 -8.75 19.07
CA ASN A 190 0.18 -9.21 20.47
C ASN A 190 1.24 -8.52 21.32
N SER A 191 2.40 -8.14 20.74
CA SER A 191 3.44 -7.41 21.48
C SER A 191 3.17 -5.92 21.63
N GLY A 192 2.29 -5.33 20.81
CA GLY A 192 1.90 -3.92 20.93
C GLY A 192 2.96 -2.94 20.41
N ASP A 193 3.76 -3.36 19.45
CA ASP A 193 4.87 -2.59 18.89
C ASP A 193 4.94 -2.64 17.36
N VAL A 194 5.84 -1.85 16.81
CA VAL A 194 6.27 -1.89 15.42
C VAL A 194 7.75 -2.21 15.36
N THR A 195 8.11 -3.34 14.77
CA THR A 195 9.50 -3.71 14.52
C THR A 195 10.00 -3.05 13.24
N VAL A 196 11.20 -2.50 13.28
CA VAL A 196 11.86 -1.81 12.16
C VAL A 196 12.99 -2.66 11.61
N TYR A 197 13.04 -2.76 10.30
CA TYR A 197 14.04 -3.52 9.56
C TYR A 197 14.71 -2.67 8.50
N ARG A 198 16.00 -2.94 8.23
CA ARG A 198 16.70 -2.51 7.03
C ARG A 198 16.38 -3.45 5.87
N VAL A 199 16.04 -2.89 4.72
CA VAL A 199 15.85 -3.66 3.49
C VAL A 199 17.20 -3.90 2.83
N ASN A 200 17.55 -5.15 2.60
CA ASN A 200 18.73 -5.54 1.85
C ASN A 200 18.34 -5.87 0.41
N SER A 201 19.10 -5.40 -0.56
CA SER A 201 18.79 -5.55 -2.00
C SER A 201 18.70 -7.01 -2.47
N SER A 202 19.27 -7.96 -1.72
CA SER A 202 19.40 -9.37 -2.10
C SER A 202 18.56 -10.34 -1.27
N GLY A 203 17.69 -9.86 -0.34
CA GLY A 203 16.88 -10.85 0.39
C GLY A 203 16.53 -10.49 1.84
N PRO A 204 17.09 -11.16 2.85
CA PRO A 204 16.57 -11.08 4.22
C PRO A 204 16.63 -9.67 4.79
N LEU A 205 15.56 -9.30 5.53
CA LEU A 205 15.49 -8.03 6.24
C LEU A 205 16.44 -8.05 7.46
N GLY A 206 17.12 -6.94 7.71
CA GLY A 206 18.01 -6.76 8.86
C GLY A 206 17.30 -6.08 10.02
N LEU A 207 17.14 -6.73 11.16
CA LEU A 207 16.50 -6.16 12.35
C LEU A 207 17.26 -4.91 12.84
N LEU A 208 16.53 -3.80 13.07
CA LEU A 208 17.07 -2.57 13.64
C LEU A 208 16.58 -2.31 15.07
N GLY A 209 15.34 -2.69 15.40
CA GLY A 209 14.72 -2.50 16.70
C GLY A 209 13.21 -2.49 16.64
N ALA A 210 12.57 -2.24 17.78
CA ALA A 210 11.11 -2.11 17.88
C ALA A 210 10.73 -0.83 18.64
N THR A 211 9.55 -0.28 18.33
CA THR A 211 8.99 0.91 18.97
C THR A 211 7.58 0.59 19.47
N PRO A 212 7.24 0.85 20.74
CA PRO A 212 5.88 0.70 21.25
C PRO A 212 4.88 1.52 20.44
N ALA A 213 3.84 0.87 19.94
CA ALA A 213 2.80 1.50 19.12
C ALA A 213 1.52 1.78 19.94
N GLY A 214 0.84 0.76 20.38
CA GLY A 214 -0.41 0.84 21.14
C GLY A 214 -0.88 -0.54 21.52
N LEU A 215 -2.18 -0.69 21.82
CA LEU A 215 -2.74 -2.02 22.12
C LEU A 215 -3.24 -2.67 20.82
N SER A 216 -2.59 -3.76 20.44
CA SER A 216 -2.91 -4.56 19.25
C SER A 216 -2.84 -3.77 17.95
N PRO A 217 -1.64 -3.26 17.55
CA PRO A 217 -1.46 -2.62 16.26
C PRO A 217 -1.85 -3.58 15.13
N SER A 218 -2.83 -3.18 14.34
CA SER A 218 -3.51 -4.01 13.33
C SER A 218 -3.13 -3.68 11.90
N ALA A 219 -2.72 -2.42 11.67
CA ALA A 219 -2.33 -1.95 10.34
C ALA A 219 -1.38 -0.75 10.44
N ILE A 220 -0.58 -0.58 9.40
CA ILE A 220 0.40 0.51 9.28
C ILE A 220 0.36 1.14 7.89
N SER A 221 0.39 2.48 7.83
CA SER A 221 0.52 3.25 6.59
C SER A 221 1.62 4.29 6.71
N MET A 222 2.28 4.55 5.59
CA MET A 222 3.32 5.59 5.50
C MET A 222 2.82 6.75 4.63
N ASP A 223 3.14 7.98 4.99
CA ASP A 223 2.91 9.09 4.09
C ASP A 223 3.82 8.97 2.83
N PRO A 224 3.42 9.52 1.68
CA PRO A 224 4.20 9.39 0.45
C PRO A 224 5.62 9.98 0.51
N SER A 225 5.87 10.95 1.40
CA SER A 225 7.22 11.51 1.61
C SER A 225 8.10 10.63 2.51
N GLY A 226 7.53 9.66 3.20
CA GLY A 226 8.20 8.79 4.17
C GLY A 226 8.49 9.46 5.52
N ARG A 227 8.08 10.70 5.74
CA ARG A 227 8.35 11.40 7.01
C ARG A 227 7.48 10.95 8.17
N PHE A 228 6.33 10.35 7.88
CA PHE A 228 5.34 9.97 8.87
C PHE A 228 4.84 8.54 8.66
N ALA A 229 4.60 7.85 9.78
CA ALA A 229 3.93 6.56 9.83
C ALA A 229 2.68 6.68 10.72
N PHE A 230 1.60 5.99 10.32
CA PHE A 230 0.34 5.96 11.04
C PHE A 230 0.00 4.51 11.35
N ILE A 231 -0.31 4.22 12.59
CA ILE A 231 -0.60 2.88 13.10
C ILE A 231 -2.03 2.86 13.65
N ALA A 232 -2.81 1.92 13.18
CA ALA A 232 -4.15 1.64 13.70
C ALA A 232 -4.02 0.63 14.84
N ASP A 233 -4.53 0.96 16.02
CA ASP A 233 -4.47 0.13 17.22
C ASP A 233 -5.86 -0.45 17.53
N PHE A 234 -6.05 -1.73 17.20
CA PHE A 234 -7.36 -2.43 17.24
C PHE A 234 -8.02 -2.37 18.61
N SER A 235 -7.29 -2.73 19.66
CA SER A 235 -7.86 -2.81 21.03
C SER A 235 -7.96 -1.44 21.71
N SER A 236 -7.18 -0.45 21.28
CA SER A 236 -7.26 0.93 21.81
C SER A 236 -8.30 1.78 21.07
N ASN A 237 -8.82 1.33 19.93
CA ASN A 237 -9.75 2.09 19.08
C ASN A 237 -9.21 3.48 18.70
N ASN A 238 -7.97 3.55 18.28
CA ASN A 238 -7.32 4.81 17.93
C ASN A 238 -6.30 4.66 16.80
N VAL A 239 -5.76 5.78 16.35
CA VAL A 239 -4.65 5.88 15.41
C VAL A 239 -3.52 6.65 16.07
N ALA A 240 -2.33 6.06 16.09
CA ALA A 240 -1.10 6.70 16.54
C ALA A 240 -0.30 7.21 15.34
N ALA A 241 0.23 8.44 15.45
CA ALA A 241 1.11 9.04 14.45
C ALA A 241 2.56 9.05 14.94
N PHE A 242 3.50 8.83 14.02
CA PHE A 242 4.94 8.81 14.29
C PHE A 242 5.69 9.59 13.21
N SER A 243 6.74 10.32 13.61
CA SER A 243 7.76 10.79 12.70
C SER A 243 8.79 9.69 12.44
N VAL A 244 9.35 9.69 11.24
CA VAL A 244 10.35 8.71 10.80
C VAL A 244 11.68 9.41 10.62
N ASP A 245 12.71 8.97 11.31
CA ASP A 245 14.08 9.40 11.04
C ASP A 245 14.56 8.79 9.72
N GLN A 246 14.88 9.65 8.75
CA GLN A 246 15.20 9.25 7.39
C GLN A 246 16.53 8.50 7.24
N ALA A 247 17.41 8.60 8.23
CA ALA A 247 18.73 7.95 8.21
C ALA A 247 18.70 6.57 8.88
N SER A 248 17.97 6.44 9.98
CA SER A 248 17.92 5.23 10.79
C SER A 248 16.63 4.41 10.63
N GLY A 249 15.55 5.02 10.11
CA GLY A 249 14.21 4.43 10.06
C GLY A 249 13.47 4.46 11.41
N ALA A 250 14.08 5.03 12.47
CA ALA A 250 13.48 5.03 13.80
C ALA A 250 12.18 5.83 13.86
N LEU A 251 11.22 5.32 14.65
CA LEU A 251 9.92 5.93 14.86
C LEU A 251 9.90 6.73 16.15
N THR A 252 9.38 7.97 16.09
CA THR A 252 9.13 8.80 17.27
C THR A 252 7.67 9.25 17.29
N ARG A 253 6.95 9.00 18.37
CA ARG A 253 5.50 9.30 18.49
C ARG A 253 5.23 10.80 18.38
N ILE A 254 4.20 11.15 17.62
CA ILE A 254 3.68 12.53 17.47
C ILE A 254 2.41 12.67 18.32
N GLY A 255 2.49 13.43 19.40
CA GLY A 255 1.34 13.73 20.25
C GLY A 255 0.67 12.50 20.88
N GLN A 256 -0.61 12.63 21.23
CA GLN A 256 -1.44 11.53 21.71
C GLN A 256 -2.15 10.84 20.54
N PRO A 257 -2.42 9.54 20.61
CA PRO A 257 -3.24 8.86 19.61
C PRO A 257 -4.63 9.51 19.49
N VAL A 258 -5.15 9.55 18.26
CA VAL A 258 -6.46 10.12 17.98
C VAL A 258 -7.49 9.00 17.91
N ALA A 259 -8.63 9.17 18.56
CA ALA A 259 -9.71 8.19 18.56
C ALA A 259 -10.19 7.86 17.15
N SER A 260 -10.47 6.58 16.89
CA SER A 260 -11.11 6.05 15.68
C SER A 260 -12.45 5.39 16.08
N GLY A 261 -13.07 4.67 15.15
CA GLY A 261 -14.17 3.77 15.46
C GLY A 261 -13.68 2.49 16.16
N ALA A 262 -14.59 1.60 16.52
CA ALA A 262 -14.28 0.38 17.25
C ALA A 262 -13.61 -0.68 16.33
N GLY A 263 -12.48 -1.18 16.77
CA GLY A 263 -11.72 -2.22 16.08
C GLY A 263 -11.16 -1.81 14.73
N PRO A 264 -10.25 -0.81 14.66
CA PRO A 264 -9.60 -0.43 13.41
C PRO A 264 -8.76 -1.58 12.84
N THR A 265 -8.92 -1.88 11.53
CA THR A 265 -8.34 -3.05 10.86
C THR A 265 -7.50 -2.73 9.64
N SER A 266 -7.76 -1.60 8.98
CA SER A 266 -7.00 -1.15 7.82
C SER A 266 -6.81 0.35 7.88
N ILE A 267 -5.67 0.82 7.42
CA ILE A 267 -5.29 2.24 7.41
C ILE A 267 -4.60 2.57 6.10
N THR A 268 -5.03 3.64 5.43
CA THR A 268 -4.47 4.04 4.13
C THR A 268 -4.39 5.55 4.00
N VAL A 269 -3.20 6.06 3.68
CA VAL A 269 -2.96 7.48 3.36
C VAL A 269 -3.19 7.71 1.87
N ASP A 270 -3.78 8.85 1.50
CA ASP A 270 -3.92 9.26 0.09
C ASP A 270 -2.55 9.56 -0.56
N SER A 271 -2.49 9.54 -1.88
CA SER A 271 -1.25 9.73 -2.64
C SER A 271 -0.60 11.12 -2.46
N ARG A 272 -1.31 12.07 -1.86
CA ARG A 272 -0.82 13.44 -1.55
C ARG A 272 -0.44 13.61 -0.08
N GLY A 273 -0.65 12.59 0.76
CA GLY A 273 -0.35 12.63 2.19
C GLY A 273 -1.26 13.53 3.02
N ARG A 274 -2.46 13.90 2.50
CA ARG A 274 -3.37 14.87 3.13
C ARG A 274 -4.49 14.23 3.94
N PHE A 275 -4.92 13.05 3.53
CA PHE A 275 -6.03 12.33 4.14
C PHE A 275 -5.65 10.90 4.47
N LEU A 276 -6.16 10.44 5.59
CA LEU A 276 -5.98 9.10 6.10
C LEU A 276 -7.36 8.47 6.29
N TYR A 277 -7.53 7.25 5.82
CA TYR A 277 -8.78 6.48 5.91
C TYR A 277 -8.56 5.24 6.76
N VAL A 278 -9.49 4.98 7.67
CA VAL A 278 -9.40 3.85 8.63
C VAL A 278 -10.72 3.09 8.63
N THR A 279 -10.67 1.79 8.32
CA THR A 279 -11.82 0.89 8.50
C THR A 279 -11.89 0.39 9.92
N ASN A 280 -13.08 0.38 10.52
CA ASN A 280 -13.33 -0.07 11.88
C ASN A 280 -14.28 -1.26 11.84
N ALA A 281 -13.74 -2.46 12.03
CA ALA A 281 -14.45 -3.70 11.76
C ALA A 281 -15.60 -3.98 12.75
N VAL A 282 -15.49 -3.52 14.00
CA VAL A 282 -16.45 -3.82 15.06
C VAL A 282 -17.71 -2.95 14.94
N ASP A 283 -17.55 -1.65 14.65
CA ASP A 283 -18.69 -0.74 14.49
C ASP A 283 -19.14 -0.54 13.03
N GLY A 284 -18.43 -1.15 12.07
CA GLY A 284 -18.81 -1.11 10.66
C GLY A 284 -18.59 0.24 9.98
N SER A 285 -17.68 1.07 10.51
CA SER A 285 -17.44 2.43 10.00
C SER A 285 -16.15 2.58 9.23
N VAL A 286 -16.04 3.70 8.49
CA VAL A 286 -14.80 4.23 7.92
C VAL A 286 -14.61 5.65 8.42
N ASN A 287 -13.50 5.92 9.10
CA ASN A 287 -13.13 7.26 9.51
C ASN A 287 -12.19 7.92 8.50
N THR A 288 -12.39 9.22 8.28
CA THR A 288 -11.46 10.08 7.54
C THR A 288 -10.78 11.04 8.50
N PHE A 289 -9.45 11.12 8.40
CA PHE A 289 -8.63 12.09 9.13
C PHE A 289 -7.92 13.01 8.14
N ALA A 290 -7.80 14.29 8.47
CA ALA A 290 -6.84 15.16 7.82
C ALA A 290 -5.47 14.97 8.46
N VAL A 291 -4.44 14.95 7.64
CA VAL A 291 -3.04 14.88 8.03
C VAL A 291 -2.43 16.27 7.85
N ASP A 292 -1.87 16.85 8.91
CA ASP A 292 -1.01 18.02 8.78
C ASP A 292 0.30 17.58 8.11
N ILE A 293 0.50 17.97 6.87
CA ILE A 293 1.67 17.56 6.07
C ILE A 293 3.01 18.10 6.60
N ALA A 294 3.00 19.08 7.49
CA ALA A 294 4.21 19.62 8.11
C ALA A 294 4.60 18.85 9.38
N THR A 295 3.62 18.44 10.17
CA THR A 295 3.82 17.88 11.52
C THR A 295 3.44 16.40 11.65
N GLY A 296 2.64 15.85 10.71
CA GLY A 296 2.07 14.52 10.80
C GLY A 296 0.89 14.40 11.76
N ALA A 297 0.44 15.51 12.37
CA ALA A 297 -0.69 15.51 13.29
C ALA A 297 -2.00 15.16 12.58
N LEU A 298 -2.85 14.37 13.27
CA LEU A 298 -4.13 13.91 12.76
C LEU A 298 -5.29 14.72 13.33
N THR A 299 -6.27 15.03 12.49
CA THR A 299 -7.55 15.61 12.90
C THR A 299 -8.68 14.82 12.25
N GLN A 300 -9.56 14.21 13.05
CA GLN A 300 -10.73 13.51 12.53
C GLN A 300 -11.67 14.49 11.79
N ARG A 301 -12.15 14.08 10.62
CA ARG A 301 -13.02 14.87 9.74
C ARG A 301 -14.42 14.32 9.63
N SER A 302 -14.55 13.04 9.30
CA SER A 302 -15.84 12.41 9.05
C SER A 302 -15.82 10.93 9.39
N THR A 303 -17.02 10.39 9.55
CA THR A 303 -17.27 8.95 9.70
C THR A 303 -18.42 8.58 8.78
N VAL A 304 -18.24 7.50 8.02
CA VAL A 304 -19.29 6.93 7.16
C VAL A 304 -19.47 5.45 7.45
N SER A 305 -20.62 4.88 7.10
CA SER A 305 -20.81 3.42 7.17
C SER A 305 -19.95 2.74 6.09
N GLY A 306 -19.10 1.80 6.48
CA GLY A 306 -18.28 0.97 5.58
C GLY A 306 -19.00 -0.29 5.10
N GLY A 307 -19.90 -0.81 5.92
CA GLY A 307 -20.56 -2.10 5.74
C GLY A 307 -20.45 -2.97 6.99
N THR A 308 -20.66 -4.27 6.86
CA THR A 308 -20.56 -5.20 8.00
C THR A 308 -19.14 -5.79 8.06
N ASN A 309 -18.44 -5.50 9.16
CA ASN A 309 -17.06 -5.94 9.39
C ASN A 309 -16.12 -5.53 8.23
N PRO A 310 -15.92 -4.21 7.97
CA PRO A 310 -14.98 -3.74 6.98
C PRO A 310 -13.54 -4.02 7.42
N VAL A 311 -12.75 -4.74 6.60
CA VAL A 311 -11.42 -5.24 7.00
C VAL A 311 -10.27 -4.76 6.13
N SER A 312 -10.56 -4.23 4.95
CA SER A 312 -9.55 -3.71 4.02
C SER A 312 -10.10 -2.52 3.26
N LEU A 313 -9.31 -1.46 3.11
CA LEU A 313 -9.61 -0.30 2.29
C LEU A 313 -8.46 -0.06 1.32
N THR A 314 -8.78 0.06 0.04
CA THR A 314 -7.82 0.37 -1.02
C THR A 314 -8.28 1.59 -1.80
N LEU A 315 -7.37 2.55 -1.96
CA LEU A 315 -7.58 3.75 -2.79
C LEU A 315 -7.16 3.46 -4.23
N ASP A 316 -7.91 3.94 -5.19
CA ASP A 316 -7.45 3.93 -6.57
C ASP A 316 -6.37 5.00 -6.80
N ALA A 317 -5.50 4.76 -7.78
CA ALA A 317 -4.35 5.63 -8.04
C ALA A 317 -4.73 7.04 -8.52
N SER A 318 -5.95 7.23 -9.03
CA SER A 318 -6.48 8.56 -9.39
C SER A 318 -6.85 9.39 -8.16
N GLY A 319 -7.06 8.75 -7.01
CA GLY A 319 -7.52 9.38 -5.77
C GLY A 319 -9.01 9.70 -5.75
N ARG A 320 -9.79 9.20 -6.73
CA ARG A 320 -11.24 9.45 -6.82
C ARG A 320 -12.10 8.40 -6.16
N PHE A 321 -11.58 7.19 -5.97
CA PHE A 321 -12.35 6.03 -5.53
C PHE A 321 -11.66 5.30 -4.37
N ALA A 322 -12.47 4.77 -3.46
CA ALA A 322 -12.04 3.84 -2.43
C ALA A 322 -12.93 2.60 -2.43
N TYR A 323 -12.32 1.44 -2.24
CA TYR A 323 -12.98 0.14 -2.21
C TYR A 323 -12.77 -0.49 -0.85
N VAL A 324 -13.87 -0.88 -0.19
CA VAL A 324 -13.86 -1.48 1.15
C VAL A 324 -14.38 -2.91 1.08
N ALA A 325 -13.55 -3.87 1.48
CA ALA A 325 -13.97 -5.26 1.63
C ALA A 325 -14.70 -5.45 2.96
N ASN A 326 -15.93 -5.94 2.91
CA ASN A 326 -16.78 -6.19 4.06
C ASN A 326 -16.88 -7.70 4.31
N LEU A 327 -16.05 -8.20 5.21
CA LEU A 327 -15.93 -9.63 5.51
C LEU A 327 -17.27 -10.24 5.98
N GLY A 328 -18.07 -9.48 6.70
CA GLY A 328 -19.32 -9.95 7.31
C GLY A 328 -20.55 -9.88 6.42
N SER A 329 -20.47 -9.20 5.26
CA SER A 329 -21.61 -9.04 4.32
C SER A 329 -21.31 -9.51 2.90
N ASP A 330 -20.19 -10.20 2.66
CA ASP A 330 -19.81 -10.77 1.37
C ASP A 330 -19.85 -9.72 0.23
N SER A 331 -19.40 -8.50 0.53
CA SER A 331 -19.56 -7.37 -0.37
C SER A 331 -18.35 -6.43 -0.39
N ILE A 332 -18.29 -5.60 -1.45
CA ILE A 332 -17.32 -4.52 -1.59
C ILE A 332 -18.12 -3.23 -1.68
N THR A 333 -17.90 -2.30 -0.76
CA THR A 333 -18.46 -0.95 -0.82
C THR A 333 -17.55 -0.05 -1.63
N LEU A 334 -18.11 0.65 -2.61
CA LEU A 334 -17.46 1.69 -3.38
C LEU A 334 -17.77 3.06 -2.77
N PHE A 335 -16.75 3.87 -2.60
CA PHE A 335 -16.85 5.29 -2.25
C PHE A 335 -16.23 6.16 -3.34
N THR A 336 -16.86 7.29 -3.63
CA THR A 336 -16.21 8.43 -4.26
C THR A 336 -15.53 9.27 -3.19
N ILE A 337 -14.41 9.91 -3.55
CA ILE A 337 -13.61 10.75 -2.69
C ILE A 337 -13.71 12.19 -3.18
N ASP A 338 -14.11 13.11 -2.31
CA ASP A 338 -13.94 14.55 -2.55
C ASP A 338 -12.47 14.91 -2.36
N GLU A 339 -11.79 15.24 -3.43
CA GLU A 339 -10.33 15.50 -3.40
C GLU A 339 -9.94 16.73 -2.56
N THR A 340 -10.86 17.62 -2.26
CA THR A 340 -10.61 18.84 -1.48
C THR A 340 -10.72 18.58 0.01
N THR A 341 -11.73 17.80 0.41
CA THR A 341 -12.06 17.58 1.83
C THR A 341 -11.66 16.20 2.33
N GLY A 342 -11.37 15.24 1.43
CA GLY A 342 -11.16 13.84 1.73
C GLY A 342 -12.44 13.08 2.06
N ALA A 343 -13.62 13.71 1.98
CA ALA A 343 -14.88 13.10 2.37
C ALA A 343 -15.23 11.93 1.46
N LEU A 344 -15.69 10.82 2.08
CA LEU A 344 -16.18 9.63 1.39
C LEU A 344 -17.69 9.73 1.20
N SER A 345 -18.16 9.40 -0.01
CA SER A 345 -19.59 9.26 -0.33
C SER A 345 -19.82 7.90 -0.98
N ALA A 346 -20.73 7.08 -0.42
CA ALA A 346 -21.04 5.77 -0.99
C ALA A 346 -21.60 5.91 -2.42
N ALA A 347 -21.09 5.12 -3.36
CA ALA A 347 -21.41 5.19 -4.78
C ALA A 347 -22.09 3.91 -5.26
N GLY A 348 -23.41 3.94 -5.31
CA GLY A 348 -24.24 2.79 -5.70
C GLY A 348 -24.38 1.74 -4.62
N SER A 349 -24.95 0.58 -5.00
CA SER A 349 -25.05 -0.57 -4.08
C SER A 349 -23.71 -1.30 -4.01
N PRO A 350 -23.36 -1.88 -2.84
CA PRO A 350 -22.14 -2.68 -2.73
C PRO A 350 -22.09 -3.83 -3.75
N ALA A 351 -20.95 -4.02 -4.37
CA ALA A 351 -20.74 -5.14 -5.29
C ALA A 351 -20.65 -6.45 -4.50
N ARG A 352 -21.26 -7.51 -5.04
CA ARG A 352 -21.17 -8.83 -4.43
C ARG A 352 -19.79 -9.44 -4.61
N ALA A 353 -19.24 -10.03 -3.56
CA ALA A 353 -17.97 -10.77 -3.56
C ALA A 353 -18.22 -12.28 -3.35
N GLY A 354 -17.13 -13.04 -3.26
CA GLY A 354 -17.18 -14.38 -2.66
C GLY A 354 -17.38 -14.28 -1.15
N THR A 355 -17.50 -15.45 -0.47
CA THR A 355 -17.77 -15.44 0.97
C THR A 355 -16.55 -15.00 1.78
N GLY A 356 -16.74 -14.00 2.63
CA GLY A 356 -15.72 -13.44 3.50
C GLY A 356 -14.60 -12.70 2.74
N PRO A 357 -14.91 -11.65 1.96
CA PRO A 357 -13.89 -10.85 1.31
C PRO A 357 -12.98 -10.18 2.36
N ALA A 358 -11.69 -10.50 2.31
CA ALA A 358 -10.72 -10.06 3.31
C ALA A 358 -9.76 -8.99 2.78
N TRP A 359 -9.58 -8.89 1.47
CA TRP A 359 -8.63 -7.98 0.85
C TRP A 359 -9.05 -7.57 -0.55
N VAL A 360 -8.82 -6.28 -0.89
CA VAL A 360 -8.97 -5.75 -2.26
C VAL A 360 -7.63 -5.23 -2.74
N THR A 361 -7.21 -5.66 -3.93
CA THR A 361 -6.03 -5.13 -4.64
C THR A 361 -6.46 -4.61 -6.00
N LEU A 362 -5.94 -3.46 -6.40
CA LEU A 362 -6.23 -2.83 -7.68
C LEU A 362 -5.06 -3.05 -8.65
N ILE A 363 -5.41 -3.34 -9.91
CA ILE A 363 -4.47 -3.57 -11.01
C ILE A 363 -4.71 -2.52 -12.10
N ASN A 364 -3.61 -1.95 -12.62
CA ASN A 364 -3.64 -0.92 -13.67
C ASN A 364 -3.57 -1.52 -15.07
#